data_15ae085571cb991a7d2e969d762b9770
#
_entry.id   15ae085571cb991a7d2e969d762b9770
#
_cell.length_a   1.000
_cell.length_b   1.000
_cell.length_c   1.000
_cell.angle_alpha   90.00
_cell.angle_beta   90.00
_cell.angle_gamma   90.00
#
_symmetry.space_group_name_H-M   'P 1'
#
loop_
_entity.id
_entity.type
_entity.pdbx_description
1 polymer ?
#
loop_
_entity_poly.entity_id
_entity_poly.type
_entity_poly.pdbx_seq_one_letter_code
_entity_poly.pdbx_strand_id
1 'polypeptide(L)'
;MTIYALSTGPGISGVAIIRVSGAETKKTIELLTNRAPPEPRVATLRKINKINTSELIDEGIILWFPGPESYTGEDMAEFHIHGSKAVIDALHYSISKIENCRLADPGEFTKLAFQNGKINLLKAES
;
A
#
# COMPACT_ATOMS: atom_id res chain seq x y z
N MET A 1 -8.26 -6.42 9.93
CA MET A 1 -6.80 -6.29 9.91
C MET A 1 -6.35 -5.68 8.60
N THR A 2 -5.53 -4.67 8.65
CA THR A 2 -4.98 -4.05 7.44
C THR A 2 -3.82 -4.88 6.93
N ILE A 3 -3.77 -5.10 5.63
CA ILE A 3 -2.74 -5.92 4.99
C ILE A 3 -1.89 -5.09 4.03
N TYR A 4 -0.64 -5.48 3.86
CA TYR A 4 0.26 -4.83 2.91
C TYR A 4 1.13 -5.88 2.22
N ALA A 5 1.54 -5.59 1.00
CA ALA A 5 2.45 -6.47 0.25
C ALA A 5 3.08 -5.72 -0.91
N LEU A 6 4.22 -6.23 -1.34
CA LEU A 6 4.82 -5.84 -2.61
C LEU A 6 3.95 -6.41 -3.73
N SER A 7 3.43 -5.55 -4.60
CA SER A 7 2.49 -5.95 -5.64
C SER A 7 3.13 -6.01 -7.03
N THR A 8 4.37 -5.56 -7.18
CA THR A 8 5.10 -5.69 -8.45
C THR A 8 5.57 -7.12 -8.64
N GLY A 9 5.51 -7.59 -9.89
CA GLY A 9 5.98 -8.93 -10.21
C GLY A 9 7.48 -9.10 -10.01
N PRO A 10 7.97 -10.34 -10.08
CA PRO A 10 9.40 -10.61 -10.01
C PRO A 10 10.13 -9.99 -11.20
N GLY A 11 11.37 -9.63 -11.00
CA GLY A 11 12.20 -9.05 -12.03
C GLY A 11 12.85 -7.76 -11.60
N ILE A 12 13.77 -7.29 -12.43
CA ILE A 12 14.46 -6.04 -12.18
C ILE A 12 13.53 -4.91 -12.61
N SER A 13 13.16 -4.07 -11.66
CA SER A 13 12.34 -2.91 -11.92
C SER A 13 12.92 -1.70 -11.21
N GLY A 14 12.88 -0.55 -11.87
CA GLY A 14 13.25 0.71 -11.22
C GLY A 14 12.24 1.16 -10.17
N VAL A 15 11.03 0.61 -10.21
CA VAL A 15 9.91 0.98 -9.32
C VAL A 15 9.34 -0.25 -8.65
N ALA A 16 9.12 -0.16 -7.34
CA ALA A 16 8.36 -1.15 -6.59
C ALA A 16 7.06 -0.52 -6.13
N ILE A 17 6.00 -1.31 -6.09
CA ILE A 17 4.68 -0.87 -5.62
C ILE A 17 4.34 -1.66 -4.37
N ILE A 18 4.17 -0.97 -3.25
CA ILE A 18 3.67 -1.58 -2.02
C ILE A 18 2.21 -1.16 -1.88
N ARG A 19 1.34 -2.15 -1.81
CA ARG A 19 -0.10 -1.96 -1.71
C ARG A 19 -0.56 -2.21 -0.29
N VAL A 20 -1.47 -1.36 0.20
CA VAL A 20 -2.04 -1.47 1.55
C VAL A 20 -3.55 -1.48 1.41
N SER A 21 -4.24 -2.32 2.18
CA SER A 21 -5.70 -2.39 2.18
C SER A 21 -6.22 -2.65 3.59
N GLY A 22 -7.18 -1.85 4.03
CA GLY A 22 -7.86 -2.03 5.30
C GLY A 22 -8.10 -0.72 6.05
N ALA A 23 -8.65 -0.86 7.24
CA ALA A 23 -9.09 0.29 8.05
C ALA A 23 -7.93 1.21 8.47
N GLU A 24 -6.70 0.70 8.54
CA GLU A 24 -5.53 1.48 8.97
C GLU A 24 -4.79 2.16 7.81
N THR A 25 -5.30 2.08 6.57
CA THR A 25 -4.60 2.61 5.39
C THR A 25 -4.38 4.11 5.48
N LYS A 26 -5.41 4.87 5.85
CA LYS A 26 -5.28 6.32 6.01
C LYS A 26 -4.22 6.66 7.05
N LYS A 27 -4.26 6.00 8.20
CA LYS A 27 -3.29 6.19 9.28
C LYS A 27 -1.88 5.83 8.83
N THR A 28 -1.75 4.78 8.02
CA THR A 28 -0.46 4.37 7.45
C THR A 28 0.14 5.48 6.60
N ILE A 29 -0.66 6.09 5.71
CA ILE A 29 -0.20 7.23 4.91
C ILE A 29 0.24 8.37 5.83
N GLU A 30 -0.58 8.71 6.82
CA GLU A 30 -0.29 9.83 7.72
C GLU A 30 0.99 9.62 8.53
N LEU A 31 1.19 8.41 9.04
CA LEU A 31 2.37 8.08 9.84
C LEU A 31 3.66 8.09 9.01
N LEU A 32 3.58 7.67 7.74
CA LEU A 32 4.76 7.57 6.88
C LEU A 32 5.12 8.90 6.20
N THR A 33 4.16 9.79 6.03
CA THR A 33 4.40 11.05 5.29
C THR A 33 4.30 12.28 6.16
N ASN A 34 3.82 12.15 7.41
CA ASN A 34 3.53 13.27 8.30
C ASN A 34 2.56 14.29 7.69
N ARG A 35 1.69 13.82 6.80
CA ARG A 35 0.69 14.63 6.10
C ARG A 35 -0.59 13.82 5.93
N ALA A 36 -1.70 14.54 5.74
CA ALA A 36 -2.97 13.91 5.38
C ALA A 36 -2.83 13.19 4.03
N PRO A 37 -3.68 12.18 3.76
CA PRO A 37 -3.67 11.51 2.46
C PRO A 37 -3.84 12.51 1.33
N PRO A 38 -3.21 12.25 0.16
CA PRO A 38 -3.40 13.10 -1.01
C PRO A 38 -4.83 12.97 -1.54
N GLU A 39 -5.15 13.79 -2.52
CA GLU A 39 -6.45 13.71 -3.19
C GLU A 39 -6.67 12.30 -3.74
N PRO A 40 -7.88 11.72 -3.53
CA PRO A 40 -8.15 10.36 -4.01
C PRO A 40 -7.85 10.17 -5.49
N ARG A 41 -7.16 9.08 -5.80
CA ARG A 41 -6.82 8.63 -7.16
C ARG A 41 -5.93 9.58 -7.96
N VAL A 42 -5.27 10.52 -7.28
CA VAL A 42 -4.31 11.42 -7.92
C VAL A 42 -2.89 11.03 -7.48
N ALA A 43 -2.05 10.69 -8.46
CA ALA A 43 -0.66 10.34 -8.22
C ALA A 43 0.07 11.56 -7.63
N THR A 44 0.54 11.45 -6.41
CA THR A 44 1.07 12.60 -5.67
C THR A 44 2.44 12.27 -5.10
N LEU A 45 3.42 13.12 -5.40
CA LEU A 45 4.78 12.97 -4.88
C LEU A 45 4.82 13.31 -3.40
N ARG A 46 5.41 12.42 -2.60
CA ARG A 46 5.55 12.58 -1.15
C ARG A 46 6.87 12.04 -0.66
N LYS A 47 7.41 12.68 0.36
CA LYS A 47 8.51 12.10 1.13
C LYS A 47 7.93 11.06 2.07
N ILE A 48 8.57 9.88 2.10
CA ILE A 48 8.18 8.76 2.94
C ILE A 48 9.26 8.59 3.98
N ASN A 49 8.89 8.70 5.25
CA ASN A 49 9.84 8.71 6.37
C ASN A 49 9.59 7.53 7.29
N LYS A 50 10.61 7.14 8.04
CA LYS A 50 10.45 6.21 9.15
C LYS A 50 9.49 6.84 10.17
N ILE A 51 8.62 6.01 10.74
CA ILE A 51 7.56 6.47 11.64
C ILE A 51 8.14 7.24 12.82
N ASN A 52 7.50 8.36 13.15
CA ASN A 52 7.88 9.26 14.24
C ASN A 52 9.28 9.88 14.09
N THR A 53 9.78 9.94 12.87
CA THR A 53 11.06 10.56 12.58
C THR A 53 10.98 11.42 11.34
N SER A 54 12.02 12.22 11.10
CA SER A 54 12.22 12.91 9.83
C SER A 54 13.21 12.16 8.93
N GLU A 55 13.59 10.93 9.31
CA GLU A 55 14.53 10.13 8.52
C GLU A 55 13.85 9.59 7.27
N LEU A 56 14.35 10.02 6.12
CA LEU A 56 13.77 9.67 4.83
C LEU A 56 14.03 8.20 4.48
N ILE A 57 12.96 7.48 4.12
CA ILE A 57 13.07 6.16 3.48
C ILE A 57 13.25 6.37 1.99
N ASP A 58 12.35 7.15 1.39
CA ASP A 58 12.36 7.41 -0.05
C ASP A 58 11.42 8.57 -0.36
N GLU A 59 11.52 9.10 -1.55
CA GLU A 59 10.52 10.02 -2.10
C GLU A 59 9.84 9.30 -3.25
N GLY A 60 8.52 9.16 -3.19
CA GLY A 60 7.79 8.38 -4.16
C GLY A 60 6.39 8.90 -4.40
N ILE A 61 5.65 8.18 -5.24
CA ILE A 61 4.28 8.51 -5.58
C ILE A 61 3.34 7.75 -4.68
N ILE A 62 2.36 8.45 -4.11
CA ILE A 62 1.30 7.82 -3.32
C ILE A 62 -0.02 7.99 -4.03
N LEU A 63 -0.76 6.90 -4.11
CA LEU A 63 -2.14 6.87 -4.59
C LEU A 63 -3.03 6.45 -3.44
N TRP A 64 -4.05 7.25 -3.16
CA TRP A 64 -5.03 7.01 -2.11
C TRP A 64 -6.37 6.63 -2.73
N PHE A 65 -6.93 5.50 -2.30
CA PHE A 65 -8.21 4.99 -2.80
C PHE A 65 -9.15 4.76 -1.62
N PRO A 66 -9.94 5.78 -1.21
CA PRO A 66 -10.89 5.57 -0.13
C PRO A 66 -11.97 4.58 -0.56
N GLY A 67 -12.29 3.65 0.33
CA GLY A 67 -13.37 2.70 0.08
C GLY A 67 -14.73 3.41 0.02
N PRO A 68 -15.73 2.77 -0.62
CA PRO A 68 -15.67 1.48 -1.30
C PRO A 68 -15.11 1.53 -2.74
N GLU A 69 -14.74 2.70 -3.24
CA GLU A 69 -14.26 2.91 -4.61
C GLU A 69 -12.79 2.51 -4.74
N SER A 70 -12.50 1.23 -4.49
CA SER A 70 -11.16 0.67 -4.51
C SER A 70 -11.19 -0.78 -4.99
N TYR A 71 -10.02 -1.34 -5.29
CA TYR A 71 -9.92 -2.72 -5.78
C TYR A 71 -10.52 -3.72 -4.78
N THR A 72 -10.20 -3.59 -3.50
CA THR A 72 -10.72 -4.51 -2.48
C THR A 72 -12.07 -4.11 -1.91
N GLY A 73 -12.53 -2.90 -2.18
CA GLY A 73 -13.73 -2.33 -1.55
C GLY A 73 -13.45 -1.70 -0.19
N GLU A 74 -12.22 -1.80 0.30
CA GLU A 74 -11.78 -1.15 1.54
C GLU A 74 -10.92 0.07 1.21
N ASP A 75 -10.54 0.84 2.23
CA ASP A 75 -9.53 1.89 2.04
C ASP A 75 -8.24 1.25 1.54
N MET A 76 -7.66 1.79 0.49
CA MET A 76 -6.43 1.29 -0.09
C MET A 76 -5.45 2.41 -0.41
N ALA A 77 -4.17 2.04 -0.46
CA ALA A 77 -3.13 2.93 -0.92
C ALA A 77 -2.08 2.15 -1.70
N GLU A 78 -1.39 2.85 -2.59
CA GLU A 78 -0.21 2.33 -3.26
C GLU A 78 0.94 3.30 -3.02
N PHE A 79 2.08 2.73 -2.63
CA PHE A 79 3.33 3.47 -2.47
C PHE A 79 4.25 3.04 -3.61
N HIS A 80 4.48 3.93 -4.56
CA HIS A 80 5.38 3.70 -5.69
C HIS A 80 6.75 4.25 -5.33
N ILE A 81 7.68 3.37 -5.03
CA ILE A 81 8.99 3.69 -4.50
C ILE A 81 10.11 3.12 -5.39
N HIS A 82 11.35 3.50 -5.12
CA HIS A 82 12.48 2.90 -5.81
C HIS A 82 12.55 1.41 -5.52
N GLY A 83 12.83 0.62 -6.55
CA GLY A 83 12.81 -0.84 -6.49
C GLY A 83 14.02 -1.48 -5.83
N SER A 84 14.71 -0.77 -4.93
CA SER A 84 15.84 -1.36 -4.21
C SER A 84 15.38 -2.18 -3.02
N LYS A 85 16.11 -3.25 -2.71
CA LYS A 85 15.81 -4.08 -1.55
C LYS A 85 15.81 -3.27 -0.25
N ALA A 86 16.76 -2.34 -0.10
CA ALA A 86 16.85 -1.53 1.11
C ALA A 86 15.61 -0.66 1.33
N VAL A 87 15.09 -0.04 0.28
CA VAL A 87 13.90 0.81 0.38
C VAL A 87 12.66 -0.04 0.65
N ILE A 88 12.49 -1.14 -0.08
CA ILE A 88 11.36 -2.06 0.12
C ILE A 88 11.36 -2.59 1.56
N ASP A 89 12.49 -3.07 2.05
CA ASP A 89 12.59 -3.63 3.39
C ASP A 89 12.33 -2.56 4.46
N ALA A 90 12.84 -1.34 4.28
CA ALA A 90 12.62 -0.25 5.22
C ALA A 90 11.14 0.13 5.30
N LEU A 91 10.46 0.19 4.16
CA LEU A 91 9.02 0.51 4.15
C LEU A 91 8.20 -0.63 4.76
N HIS A 92 8.48 -1.88 4.41
CA HIS A 92 7.81 -3.04 5.00
C HIS A 92 8.00 -3.06 6.52
N TYR A 93 9.22 -2.81 6.99
CA TYR A 93 9.50 -2.79 8.42
C TYR A 93 8.67 -1.70 9.12
N SER A 94 8.63 -0.49 8.54
CA SER A 94 7.86 0.61 9.12
C SER A 94 6.36 0.29 9.20
N ILE A 95 5.79 -0.27 8.14
CA ILE A 95 4.37 -0.64 8.17
C ILE A 95 4.10 -1.75 9.17
N SER A 96 5.05 -2.70 9.32
CA SER A 96 4.89 -3.80 10.28
C SER A 96 4.79 -3.33 11.74
N LYS A 97 5.22 -2.11 12.03
CA LYS A 97 5.15 -1.53 13.37
C LYS A 97 3.84 -0.79 13.63
N ILE A 98 3.00 -0.64 12.63
CA ILE A 98 1.69 0.00 12.80
C ILE A 98 0.72 -1.05 13.35
N GLU A 99 0.01 -0.69 14.42
CA GLU A 99 -0.96 -1.58 15.05
C GLU A 99 -2.02 -2.02 14.02
N ASN A 100 -2.39 -3.30 14.07
CA ASN A 100 -3.39 -3.90 13.19
C ASN A 100 -2.98 -3.97 11.71
N CYS A 101 -1.70 -3.89 11.42
CA CYS A 101 -1.16 -4.09 10.08
C CYS A 101 -0.32 -5.35 10.04
N ARG A 102 -0.50 -6.16 8.99
CA ARG A 102 0.30 -7.37 8.79
C ARG A 102 0.59 -7.58 7.32
N LEU A 103 1.63 -8.34 7.05
CA LEU A 103 1.94 -8.75 5.68
C LEU A 103 0.79 -9.62 5.14
N ALA A 104 0.39 -9.36 3.89
CA ALA A 104 -0.68 -10.13 3.25
C ALA A 104 -0.22 -11.55 2.94
N ASP A 105 -1.18 -12.48 3.00
CA ASP A 105 -0.99 -13.82 2.47
C ASP A 105 -1.06 -13.80 0.95
N PRO A 106 -0.45 -14.78 0.25
CA PRO A 106 -0.56 -14.85 -1.20
C PRO A 106 -2.03 -14.81 -1.66
N GLY A 107 -2.33 -13.93 -2.62
CA GLY A 107 -3.69 -13.80 -3.17
C GLY A 107 -4.70 -13.12 -2.27
N GLU A 108 -4.31 -12.58 -1.15
CA GLU A 108 -5.25 -12.03 -0.18
C GLU A 108 -5.98 -10.79 -0.69
N PHE A 109 -5.32 -9.91 -1.46
CA PHE A 109 -6.01 -8.75 -2.05
C PHE A 109 -7.12 -9.19 -3.00
N THR A 110 -6.86 -10.17 -3.84
CA THR A 110 -7.86 -10.73 -4.76
C THR A 110 -9.01 -11.38 -4.00
N LYS A 111 -8.69 -12.11 -2.93
CA LYS A 111 -9.70 -12.73 -2.07
C LYS A 111 -10.63 -11.68 -1.45
N LEU A 112 -10.07 -10.59 -0.93
CA LEU A 112 -10.87 -9.50 -0.37
C LEU A 112 -11.73 -8.84 -1.42
N ALA A 113 -11.19 -8.59 -2.61
CA ALA A 113 -11.94 -8.00 -3.71
C ALA A 113 -13.14 -8.89 -4.09
N PHE A 114 -12.93 -10.20 -4.15
CA PHE A 114 -14.01 -11.14 -4.42
C PHE A 114 -15.04 -11.16 -3.29
N GLN A 115 -14.61 -11.21 -2.03
CA GLN A 115 -15.51 -11.22 -0.87
C GLN A 115 -16.36 -9.96 -0.79
N ASN A 116 -15.82 -8.83 -1.22
CA ASN A 116 -16.52 -7.54 -1.20
C ASN A 116 -17.28 -7.25 -2.50
N GLY A 117 -17.42 -8.25 -3.37
CA GLY A 117 -18.22 -8.13 -4.59
C GLY A 117 -17.61 -7.27 -5.69
N LYS A 118 -16.31 -7.00 -5.63
CA LYS A 118 -15.61 -6.15 -6.60
C LYS A 118 -15.24 -6.89 -7.88
N ILE A 119 -15.00 -8.19 -7.77
CA ILE A 119 -14.70 -9.07 -8.91
C ILE A 119 -15.46 -10.38 -8.72
N ASN A 120 -15.62 -11.14 -9.79
CA ASN A 120 -16.12 -12.50 -9.68
C ASN A 120 -14.98 -13.49 -9.97
N LEU A 121 -15.20 -14.75 -9.60
CA LEU A 121 -14.17 -15.78 -9.70
C LEU A 121 -13.70 -16.00 -11.14
N LEU A 122 -14.60 -15.96 -12.11
CA LEU A 122 -14.24 -16.14 -13.52
C LEU A 122 -13.32 -15.03 -14.00
N LYS A 123 -13.60 -13.79 -13.63
CA LYS A 123 -12.73 -12.66 -13.97
C LYS A 123 -11.39 -12.72 -13.27
N ALA A 124 -11.36 -13.24 -12.06
CA ALA A 124 -10.11 -13.38 -11.31
C ALA A 124 -9.17 -14.40 -11.97
N GLU A 125 -9.74 -15.40 -12.63
CA GLU A 125 -8.96 -16.45 -13.31
C GLU A 125 -8.52 -16.05 -14.71
N SER A 126 -9.16 -15.09 -15.29
CA SER A 126 -8.83 -14.66 -16.65
C SER A 126 -7.76 -13.57 -16.65
#